data_f544950aa6f0be03fdd02f7cb25669e5
#
_entry.id   f544950aa6f0be03fdd02f7cb25669e5
#
_cell.length_a   1.000
_cell.length_b   1.000
_cell.length_c   1.000
_cell.angle_alpha   90.00
_cell.angle_beta   90.00
_cell.angle_gamma   90.00
#
_symmetry.space_group_name_H-M   'P 1'
#
loop_
_entity.id
_entity.type
_entity.pdbx_description
1 polymer ?
#
loop_
_entity_poly.entity_id
_entity_poly.type
_entity_poly.pdbx_seq_one_letter_code
_entity_poly.pdbx_strand_id
1 'polypeptide(L)'
;NICLTGLIIMKAVANIICRYKILYKAIVLDLDETLWNGTLSEVGVEGIKRQLKSSGKDFIAFMNYIRVLSENLGVFVAICSRNDLDIVTNAINNLDYEIFPIKEQIDYIIANNNDKSTNIELIANELSILPDSMIFIDDNQIVRDEVKSTYPGVFVPNWNNHHNLLTELMTTCCFERINLSIKSQSRKKQFRIIKAEKIKNNLPLLKVQVNEDNEHNDAIELYTKSNQFNFSQHNIDFVNTAKSISLSIYSSDDEDLGICAALTYEANDTSLNIINWAMSCRFFEIGLEEYLLLLIKDIAK
;
A
#
# COMPACT_ATOMS: atom_id res chain seq x y z
N ASN A 1 8.83 18.93 31.54
CA ASN A 1 9.22 18.82 30.13
C ASN A 1 7.98 18.59 29.26
N ILE A 2 7.18 19.66 29.10
CA ILE A 2 5.86 19.65 28.46
C ILE A 2 5.93 19.05 27.04
N CYS A 3 7.02 19.31 26.31
CA CYS A 3 7.19 18.81 24.94
C CYS A 3 7.32 17.28 24.88
N LEU A 4 8.07 16.67 25.79
CA LEU A 4 8.26 15.22 25.85
C LEU A 4 6.96 14.51 26.27
N THR A 5 6.24 15.08 27.24
CA THR A 5 4.95 14.56 27.70
C THR A 5 3.91 14.62 26.56
N GLY A 6 3.88 15.73 25.80
CA GLY A 6 3.01 15.87 24.64
C GLY A 6 3.30 14.81 23.56
N LEU A 7 4.57 14.56 23.24
CA LEU A 7 4.99 13.51 22.30
C LEU A 7 4.59 12.10 22.76
N ILE A 8 4.73 11.81 24.05
CA ILE A 8 4.34 10.49 24.62
C ILE A 8 2.82 10.30 24.52
N ILE A 9 2.05 11.34 24.87
CA ILE A 9 0.57 11.28 24.78
C ILE A 9 0.15 11.12 23.32
N MET A 10 0.71 11.89 22.39
CA MET A 10 0.41 11.76 20.96
C MET A 10 0.71 10.34 20.45
N LYS A 11 1.85 9.78 20.82
CA LYS A 11 2.23 8.43 20.43
C LYS A 11 1.29 7.36 21.05
N ALA A 12 0.86 7.53 22.28
CA ALA A 12 -0.09 6.63 22.93
C ALA A 12 -1.48 6.71 22.26
N VAL A 13 -1.94 7.91 21.94
CA VAL A 13 -3.22 8.12 21.23
C VAL A 13 -3.14 7.55 19.81
N ALA A 14 -2.06 7.81 19.08
CA ALA A 14 -1.83 7.22 17.77
C ALA A 14 -1.87 5.69 17.82
N ASN A 15 -1.23 5.07 18.80
CA ASN A 15 -1.25 3.62 19.00
C ASN A 15 -2.66 3.08 19.26
N ILE A 16 -3.50 3.80 19.99
CA ILE A 16 -4.90 3.41 20.23
C ILE A 16 -5.70 3.52 18.92
N ILE A 17 -5.57 4.63 18.21
CA ILE A 17 -6.26 4.87 16.95
C ILE A 17 -5.89 3.79 15.91
N CYS A 18 -4.61 3.46 15.79
CA CYS A 18 -4.11 2.46 14.83
C CYS A 18 -4.62 1.03 15.09
N ARG A 19 -5.11 0.72 16.30
CA ARG A 19 -5.74 -0.58 16.60
C ARG A 19 -7.11 -0.73 15.97
N TYR A 20 -7.78 0.37 15.66
CA TYR A 20 -9.17 0.42 15.22
C TYR A 20 -9.36 1.07 13.84
N LYS A 21 -8.29 1.49 13.19
CA LYS A 21 -8.34 2.21 11.91
C LYS A 21 -7.76 1.37 10.78
N ILE A 22 -8.37 1.52 9.60
CA ILE A 22 -7.80 1.01 8.34
C ILE A 22 -6.46 1.71 8.09
N LEU A 23 -5.39 0.93 7.93
CA LEU A 23 -4.09 1.46 7.57
C LEU A 23 -4.06 1.71 6.06
N TYR A 24 -3.86 2.97 5.68
CA TYR A 24 -3.69 3.31 4.27
C TYR A 24 -2.37 2.75 3.74
N LYS A 25 -2.45 2.18 2.54
CA LYS A 25 -1.33 1.48 1.88
C LYS A 25 -0.80 2.24 0.68
N ALA A 26 -1.59 3.15 0.10
CA ALA A 26 -1.22 3.94 -1.06
C ALA A 26 -1.70 5.38 -0.95
N ILE A 27 -0.95 6.27 -1.59
CA ILE A 27 -1.33 7.65 -1.87
C ILE A 27 -1.46 7.78 -3.38
N VAL A 28 -2.61 8.23 -3.85
CA VAL A 28 -2.90 8.54 -5.23
C VAL A 28 -2.92 10.06 -5.39
N LEU A 29 -2.12 10.59 -6.27
CA LEU A 29 -1.85 12.00 -6.43
C LEU A 29 -2.26 12.47 -7.83
N ASP A 30 -2.98 13.56 -7.91
CA ASP A 30 -3.00 14.35 -9.13
C ASP A 30 -1.66 15.10 -9.31
N LEU A 31 -1.43 15.70 -10.47
CA LEU A 31 -0.20 16.40 -10.82
C LEU A 31 -0.38 17.92 -10.81
N ASP A 32 -1.20 18.42 -11.74
CA ASP A 32 -1.38 19.85 -11.99
C ASP A 32 -2.04 20.52 -10.78
N GLU A 33 -1.54 21.66 -10.33
CA GLU A 33 -1.95 22.37 -9.11
C GLU A 33 -1.81 21.55 -7.81
N THR A 34 -1.48 20.24 -7.90
CA THR A 34 -1.31 19.35 -6.75
C THR A 34 0.16 19.12 -6.38
N LEU A 35 1.01 18.76 -7.34
CA LEU A 35 2.45 18.55 -7.12
C LEU A 35 3.33 19.70 -7.64
N TRP A 36 2.75 20.54 -8.47
CA TRP A 36 3.34 21.78 -8.96
C TRP A 36 2.23 22.79 -9.28
N ASN A 37 2.59 24.03 -9.45
CA ASN A 37 1.66 25.09 -9.83
C ASN A 37 1.57 25.18 -11.35
N GLY A 38 0.35 25.31 -11.87
CA GLY A 38 0.05 25.40 -13.30
C GLY A 38 -0.17 24.05 -13.96
N THR A 39 -0.68 24.12 -15.19
CA THR A 39 -1.03 22.96 -16.01
C THR A 39 0.14 22.57 -16.91
N LEU A 40 0.56 21.31 -16.85
CA LEU A 40 1.73 20.80 -17.59
C LEU A 40 1.62 21.08 -19.11
N SER A 41 0.42 20.94 -19.67
CA SER A 41 0.16 21.20 -21.10
C SER A 41 0.35 22.68 -21.51
N GLU A 42 0.19 23.62 -20.57
CA GLU A 42 0.31 25.05 -20.85
C GLU A 42 1.73 25.57 -20.60
N VAL A 43 2.35 25.19 -19.50
CA VAL A 43 3.66 25.76 -19.09
C VAL A 43 4.85 24.89 -19.50
N GLY A 44 4.60 23.62 -19.85
CA GLY A 44 5.62 22.66 -20.21
C GLY A 44 6.59 22.32 -19.06
N VAL A 45 7.47 21.36 -19.30
CA VAL A 45 8.43 20.86 -18.28
C VAL A 45 9.33 21.96 -17.76
N GLU A 46 9.85 22.83 -18.62
CA GLU A 46 10.72 23.94 -18.22
C GLU A 46 9.98 25.02 -17.42
N GLY A 47 8.69 25.23 -17.67
CA GLY A 47 7.83 26.09 -16.85
C GLY A 47 7.66 25.51 -15.44
N ILE A 48 7.34 24.23 -15.33
CA ILE A 48 7.24 23.50 -14.06
C ILE A 48 8.56 23.58 -13.27
N LYS A 49 9.70 23.29 -13.89
CA LYS A 49 11.02 23.42 -13.25
C LYS A 49 11.26 24.80 -12.68
N ARG A 50 10.94 25.84 -13.45
CA ARG A 50 11.13 27.23 -13.04
C ARG A 50 10.25 27.59 -11.84
N GLN A 51 8.99 27.15 -11.86
CA GLN A 51 8.06 27.40 -10.77
C GLN A 51 8.47 26.69 -9.49
N LEU A 52 8.79 25.39 -9.57
CA LEU A 52 9.26 24.62 -8.41
C LEU A 52 10.53 25.24 -7.79
N LYS A 53 11.49 25.70 -8.60
CA LYS A 53 12.71 26.36 -8.13
C LYS A 53 12.46 27.73 -7.49
N SER A 54 11.48 28.49 -7.97
CA SER A 54 11.23 29.85 -7.52
C SER A 54 10.25 29.95 -6.35
N SER A 55 9.17 29.18 -6.37
CA SER A 55 8.05 29.29 -5.42
C SER A 55 7.53 27.95 -4.90
N GLY A 56 8.17 26.84 -5.25
CA GLY A 56 7.68 25.50 -4.99
C GLY A 56 7.96 24.91 -3.60
N LYS A 57 8.33 25.72 -2.60
CA LYS A 57 8.74 25.20 -1.27
C LYS A 57 7.69 24.32 -0.61
N ASP A 58 6.42 24.70 -0.69
CA ASP A 58 5.34 23.94 -0.07
C ASP A 58 5.05 22.64 -0.82
N PHE A 59 5.11 22.64 -2.15
CA PHE A 59 5.02 21.45 -2.99
C PHE A 59 6.18 20.48 -2.70
N ILE A 60 7.41 21.00 -2.63
CA ILE A 60 8.59 20.17 -2.35
C ILE A 60 8.52 19.62 -0.92
N ALA A 61 8.07 20.39 0.07
CA ALA A 61 7.88 19.91 1.43
C ALA A 61 6.84 18.80 1.51
N PHE A 62 5.73 18.94 0.80
CA PHE A 62 4.70 17.93 0.69
C PHE A 62 5.23 16.65 0.03
N MET A 63 5.91 16.77 -1.10
CA MET A 63 6.53 15.64 -1.78
C MET A 63 7.59 14.93 -0.93
N ASN A 64 8.39 15.68 -0.15
CA ASN A 64 9.34 15.08 0.80
C ASN A 64 8.64 14.29 1.91
N TYR A 65 7.51 14.76 2.41
CA TYR A 65 6.71 13.99 3.36
C TYR A 65 6.25 12.65 2.75
N ILE A 66 5.69 12.68 1.52
CA ILE A 66 5.29 11.47 0.80
C ILE A 66 6.48 10.53 0.57
N ARG A 67 7.64 11.07 0.19
CA ARG A 67 8.86 10.30 0.02
C ARG A 67 9.22 9.54 1.30
N VAL A 68 9.22 10.22 2.43
CA VAL A 68 9.51 9.61 3.74
C VAL A 68 8.51 8.49 4.09
N LEU A 69 7.21 8.71 3.83
CA LEU A 69 6.21 7.66 4.02
C LEU A 69 6.46 6.44 3.14
N SER A 70 6.81 6.68 1.88
CA SER A 70 7.08 5.62 0.92
C SER A 70 8.34 4.82 1.29
N GLU A 71 9.44 5.49 1.61
CA GLU A 71 10.71 4.86 1.96
C GLU A 71 10.65 4.11 3.30
N ASN A 72 10.07 4.72 4.33
CA ASN A 72 10.11 4.17 5.68
C ASN A 72 8.93 3.27 6.03
N LEU A 73 7.77 3.49 5.43
CA LEU A 73 6.54 2.75 5.75
C LEU A 73 6.06 1.85 4.62
N GLY A 74 6.73 1.88 3.45
CA GLY A 74 6.34 1.10 2.28
C GLY A 74 4.97 1.52 1.72
N VAL A 75 4.62 2.80 1.83
CA VAL A 75 3.41 3.36 1.22
C VAL A 75 3.62 3.49 -0.27
N PHE A 76 2.72 2.93 -1.07
CA PHE A 76 2.75 3.08 -2.51
C PHE A 76 2.41 4.50 -2.93
N VAL A 77 3.02 4.94 -4.00
CA VAL A 77 2.75 6.24 -4.62
C VAL A 77 2.27 6.03 -6.04
N ALA A 78 1.06 6.45 -6.34
CA ALA A 78 0.50 6.42 -7.68
C ALA A 78 0.17 7.83 -8.16
N ILE A 79 0.39 8.07 -9.44
CA ILE A 79 -0.02 9.29 -10.13
C ILE A 79 -1.31 9.00 -10.89
N CYS A 80 -2.28 9.89 -10.76
CA CYS A 80 -3.55 9.83 -11.47
C CYS A 80 -3.86 11.19 -12.11
N SER A 81 -3.54 11.36 -13.38
CA SER A 81 -3.61 12.65 -14.09
C SER A 81 -4.54 12.59 -15.29
N ARG A 82 -5.09 13.75 -15.70
CA ARG A 82 -5.84 13.90 -16.96
C ARG A 82 -4.98 14.29 -18.15
N ASN A 83 -3.68 14.42 -17.96
CA ASN A 83 -2.72 14.64 -19.04
C ASN A 83 -2.51 13.36 -19.86
N ASP A 84 -1.83 13.50 -20.99
CA ASP A 84 -1.36 12.36 -21.80
C ASP A 84 -0.21 11.63 -21.09
N LEU A 85 -0.21 10.30 -21.13
CA LEU A 85 0.76 9.45 -20.43
C LEU A 85 2.21 9.72 -20.85
N ASP A 86 2.44 9.91 -22.15
CA ASP A 86 3.79 10.16 -22.68
C ASP A 86 4.30 11.52 -22.22
N ILE A 87 3.41 12.52 -22.17
CA ILE A 87 3.73 13.87 -21.68
C ILE A 87 4.07 13.83 -20.19
N VAL A 88 3.27 13.13 -19.37
CA VAL A 88 3.51 12.95 -17.94
C VAL A 88 4.82 12.22 -17.69
N THR A 89 5.03 11.11 -18.36
CA THR A 89 6.25 10.29 -18.21
C THR A 89 7.49 11.08 -18.60
N ASN A 90 7.43 11.81 -19.72
CA ASN A 90 8.52 12.68 -20.14
C ASN A 90 8.78 13.80 -19.12
N ALA A 91 7.73 14.43 -18.58
CA ALA A 91 7.87 15.48 -17.59
C ALA A 91 8.55 14.96 -16.32
N ILE A 92 8.06 13.86 -15.74
CA ILE A 92 8.63 13.26 -14.54
C ILE A 92 10.09 12.86 -14.76
N ASN A 93 10.42 12.27 -15.91
CA ASN A 93 11.78 11.85 -16.22
C ASN A 93 12.77 13.02 -16.34
N ASN A 94 12.32 14.18 -16.75
CA ASN A 94 13.14 15.37 -16.92
C ASN A 94 13.20 16.28 -15.69
N LEU A 95 12.38 16.03 -14.65
CA LEU A 95 12.48 16.79 -13.39
C LEU A 95 13.66 16.31 -12.55
N ASP A 96 14.41 17.26 -11.97
CA ASP A 96 15.51 17.00 -11.06
C ASP A 96 14.99 16.53 -9.69
N TYR A 97 15.73 15.63 -9.03
CA TYR A 97 15.35 15.06 -7.72
C TYR A 97 15.16 16.14 -6.65
N GLU A 98 15.94 17.21 -6.66
CA GLU A 98 15.87 18.30 -5.68
C GLU A 98 14.52 19.02 -5.69
N ILE A 99 13.86 19.07 -6.85
CA ILE A 99 12.57 19.77 -7.02
C ILE A 99 11.39 18.79 -7.15
N PHE A 100 11.65 17.52 -7.46
CA PHE A 100 10.64 16.46 -7.55
C PHE A 100 11.11 15.18 -6.81
N PRO A 101 11.20 15.24 -5.48
CA PRO A 101 11.86 14.20 -4.66
C PRO A 101 11.12 12.86 -4.60
N ILE A 102 9.89 12.77 -5.09
CA ILE A 102 9.11 11.52 -5.13
C ILE A 102 9.32 10.72 -6.44
N LYS A 103 10.12 11.20 -7.36
CA LYS A 103 10.29 10.60 -8.70
C LYS A 103 10.53 9.08 -8.65
N GLU A 104 11.44 8.65 -7.80
CA GLU A 104 11.82 7.23 -7.68
C GLU A 104 10.84 6.41 -6.81
N GLN A 105 9.95 7.10 -6.09
CA GLN A 105 8.95 6.48 -5.25
C GLN A 105 7.66 6.14 -5.99
N ILE A 106 7.46 6.67 -7.20
CA ILE A 106 6.28 6.40 -8.01
C ILE A 106 6.26 4.92 -8.43
N ASP A 107 5.20 4.22 -8.06
CA ASP A 107 5.00 2.81 -8.33
C ASP A 107 4.09 2.56 -9.54
N TYR A 108 3.16 3.49 -9.78
CA TYR A 108 2.25 3.42 -10.92
C TYR A 108 1.85 4.81 -11.40
N ILE A 109 1.69 4.95 -12.71
CA ILE A 109 1.20 6.16 -13.38
C ILE A 109 0.03 5.78 -14.25
N ILE A 110 -1.10 6.43 -14.04
CA ILE A 110 -2.23 6.41 -14.94
C ILE A 110 -2.53 7.85 -15.36
N ALA A 111 -2.49 8.09 -16.66
CA ALA A 111 -2.73 9.40 -17.23
C ALA A 111 -3.62 9.24 -18.46
N ASN A 112 -4.87 9.68 -18.35
CA ASN A 112 -5.90 9.58 -19.37
C ASN A 112 -7.07 10.53 -19.05
N ASN A 113 -8.05 10.60 -19.95
CA ASN A 113 -9.23 11.45 -19.81
C ASN A 113 -10.42 10.77 -19.11
N ASN A 114 -10.25 9.57 -18.56
CA ASN A 114 -11.31 8.89 -17.82
C ASN A 114 -11.58 9.59 -16.48
N ASP A 115 -12.74 9.29 -15.90
CA ASP A 115 -13.06 9.74 -14.55
C ASP A 115 -12.04 9.19 -13.56
N LYS A 116 -11.67 10.00 -12.57
CA LYS A 116 -10.67 9.61 -11.57
C LYS A 116 -11.12 8.41 -10.74
N SER A 117 -12.42 8.26 -10.49
CA SER A 117 -12.99 7.09 -9.82
C SER A 117 -12.71 5.79 -10.57
N THR A 118 -12.87 5.77 -11.90
CA THR A 118 -12.49 4.62 -12.73
C THR A 118 -11.00 4.32 -12.62
N ASN A 119 -10.15 5.34 -12.60
CA ASN A 119 -8.72 5.19 -12.47
C ASN A 119 -8.31 4.69 -11.06
N ILE A 120 -9.05 5.02 -10.00
CA ILE A 120 -8.84 4.47 -8.64
C ILE A 120 -8.96 2.95 -8.65
N GLU A 121 -9.95 2.40 -9.33
CA GLU A 121 -10.11 0.94 -9.45
C GLU A 121 -8.94 0.30 -10.19
N LEU A 122 -8.50 0.89 -11.30
CA LEU A 122 -7.34 0.40 -12.05
C LEU A 122 -6.05 0.44 -11.22
N ILE A 123 -5.84 1.52 -10.45
CA ILE A 123 -4.70 1.63 -9.53
C ILE A 123 -4.78 0.57 -8.42
N ALA A 124 -5.98 0.34 -7.86
CA ALA A 124 -6.22 -0.67 -6.84
C ALA A 124 -5.82 -2.07 -7.32
N ASN A 125 -6.28 -2.43 -8.51
CA ASN A 125 -5.98 -3.70 -9.15
C ASN A 125 -4.48 -3.84 -9.44
N GLU A 126 -3.86 -2.81 -10.02
CA GLU A 126 -2.42 -2.83 -10.33
C GLU A 126 -1.55 -2.99 -9.07
N LEU A 127 -1.89 -2.29 -7.98
CA LEU A 127 -1.16 -2.35 -6.72
C LEU A 127 -1.59 -3.53 -5.83
N SER A 128 -2.57 -4.32 -6.26
CA SER A 128 -3.16 -5.43 -5.50
C SER A 128 -3.58 -5.00 -4.09
N ILE A 129 -4.35 -3.92 -4.00
CA ILE A 129 -4.92 -3.40 -2.75
C ILE A 129 -6.38 -2.99 -2.97
N LEU A 130 -7.14 -2.85 -1.87
CA LEU A 130 -8.50 -2.31 -1.96
C LEU A 130 -8.50 -0.79 -2.07
N PRO A 131 -9.46 -0.18 -2.79
CA PRO A 131 -9.66 1.26 -2.81
C PRO A 131 -9.72 1.89 -1.41
N ASP A 132 -10.41 1.25 -0.46
CA ASP A 132 -10.55 1.71 0.93
C ASP A 132 -9.22 1.85 1.69
N SER A 133 -8.14 1.28 1.16
CA SER A 133 -6.78 1.45 1.71
C SER A 133 -5.97 2.54 1.01
N MET A 134 -6.61 3.40 0.24
CA MET A 134 -5.98 4.51 -0.48
C MET A 134 -6.34 5.86 0.11
N ILE A 135 -5.42 6.81 -0.06
CA ILE A 135 -5.65 8.24 0.10
C ILE A 135 -5.62 8.85 -1.30
N PHE A 136 -6.64 9.63 -1.65
CA PHE A 136 -6.71 10.34 -2.92
C PHE A 136 -6.56 11.84 -2.69
N ILE A 137 -5.63 12.46 -3.40
CA ILE A 137 -5.27 13.88 -3.26
C ILE A 137 -5.35 14.55 -4.63
N ASP A 138 -6.18 15.58 -4.71
CA ASP A 138 -6.47 16.34 -5.93
C ASP A 138 -6.90 17.75 -5.51
N ASP A 139 -6.48 18.79 -6.20
CA ASP A 139 -6.85 20.18 -5.91
C ASP A 139 -8.31 20.49 -6.28
N ASN A 140 -8.87 19.78 -7.26
CA ASN A 140 -10.20 20.01 -7.78
C ASN A 140 -11.29 19.40 -6.89
N GLN A 141 -12.14 20.26 -6.29
CA GLN A 141 -13.21 19.84 -5.40
C GLN A 141 -14.20 18.88 -6.07
N ILE A 142 -14.56 19.12 -7.33
CA ILE A 142 -15.53 18.28 -8.05
C ILE A 142 -15.00 16.86 -8.21
N VAL A 143 -13.70 16.72 -8.50
CA VAL A 143 -13.03 15.42 -8.63
C VAL A 143 -12.95 14.71 -7.28
N ARG A 144 -12.64 15.45 -6.22
CA ARG A 144 -12.64 14.88 -4.86
C ARG A 144 -14.02 14.36 -4.44
N ASP A 145 -15.07 15.12 -4.74
CA ASP A 145 -16.46 14.74 -4.43
C ASP A 145 -16.91 13.53 -5.26
N GLU A 146 -16.51 13.45 -6.53
CA GLU A 146 -16.72 12.30 -7.39
C GLU A 146 -16.09 11.03 -6.80
N VAL A 147 -14.81 11.06 -6.49
CA VAL A 147 -14.10 9.91 -5.92
C VAL A 147 -14.70 9.50 -4.57
N LYS A 148 -14.99 10.46 -3.69
CA LYS A 148 -15.57 10.21 -2.38
C LYS A 148 -16.99 9.62 -2.45
N SER A 149 -17.79 10.02 -3.44
CA SER A 149 -19.12 9.46 -3.64
C SER A 149 -19.09 8.04 -4.20
N THR A 150 -18.14 7.75 -5.09
CA THR A 150 -18.00 6.44 -5.71
C THR A 150 -17.34 5.42 -4.77
N TYR A 151 -16.34 5.86 -4.02
CA TYR A 151 -15.58 5.05 -3.06
C TYR A 151 -15.57 5.69 -1.68
N PRO A 152 -16.64 5.53 -0.86
CA PRO A 152 -16.72 6.14 0.47
C PRO A 152 -15.60 5.73 1.44
N GLY A 153 -14.94 4.59 1.20
CA GLY A 153 -13.81 4.09 1.99
C GLY A 153 -12.47 4.75 1.64
N VAL A 154 -12.34 5.37 0.46
CA VAL A 154 -11.16 6.13 0.10
C VAL A 154 -11.09 7.39 0.97
N PHE A 155 -9.94 7.62 1.62
CA PHE A 155 -9.74 8.85 2.35
C PHE A 155 -9.39 9.98 1.39
N VAL A 156 -10.23 10.99 1.34
CA VAL A 156 -10.05 12.20 0.55
C VAL A 156 -9.93 13.38 1.50
N PRO A 157 -8.71 13.87 1.78
CA PRO A 157 -8.49 14.98 2.70
C PRO A 157 -9.05 16.28 2.13
N ASN A 158 -9.34 17.22 3.03
CA ASN A 158 -9.75 18.56 2.63
C ASN A 158 -8.56 19.29 2.01
N TRP A 159 -8.82 19.98 0.90
CA TRP A 159 -7.82 20.75 0.21
C TRP A 159 -8.09 22.25 0.34
N ASN A 160 -7.20 22.95 1.02
CA ASN A 160 -7.16 24.40 1.01
C ASN A 160 -5.78 24.92 0.57
N ASN A 161 -4.73 24.27 1.05
CA ASN A 161 -3.33 24.47 0.70
C ASN A 161 -2.50 23.31 1.23
N HIS A 162 -1.24 23.20 0.80
CA HIS A 162 -0.33 22.13 1.19
C HIS A 162 -0.06 22.06 2.69
N HIS A 163 -0.03 23.18 3.38
CA HIS A 163 0.20 23.22 4.83
C HIS A 163 -0.97 22.58 5.58
N ASN A 164 -2.22 22.92 5.22
CA ASN A 164 -3.41 22.34 5.83
C ASN A 164 -3.54 20.86 5.49
N LEU A 165 -3.23 20.48 4.26
CA LEU A 165 -3.20 19.08 3.82
C LEU A 165 -2.20 18.26 4.64
N LEU A 166 -0.96 18.73 4.80
CA LEU A 166 0.04 18.07 5.64
C LEU A 166 -0.44 17.94 7.08
N THR A 167 -1.02 19.00 7.64
CA THR A 167 -1.55 18.99 9.00
C THR A 167 -2.64 17.96 9.16
N GLU A 168 -3.57 17.87 8.20
CA GLU A 168 -4.64 16.88 8.22
C GLU A 168 -4.11 15.45 8.12
N LEU A 169 -3.19 15.17 7.20
CA LEU A 169 -2.58 13.85 7.05
C LEU A 169 -1.81 13.42 8.33
N MET A 170 -1.14 14.35 8.98
CA MET A 170 -0.40 14.08 10.21
C MET A 170 -1.32 13.91 11.43
N THR A 171 -2.38 14.71 11.54
CA THR A 171 -3.28 14.67 12.70
C THR A 171 -4.30 13.55 12.64
N THR A 172 -4.65 13.07 11.44
CA THR A 172 -5.56 11.93 11.27
C THR A 172 -4.88 10.59 11.48
N CYS A 173 -3.57 10.55 11.73
CA CYS A 173 -2.80 9.32 11.97
C CYS A 173 -3.00 8.25 10.87
N CYS A 174 -3.06 8.69 9.60
CA CYS A 174 -3.36 7.81 8.47
C CYS A 174 -2.31 6.71 8.25
N PHE A 175 -1.07 6.95 8.65
CA PHE A 175 0.07 6.09 8.35
C PHE A 175 0.79 5.56 9.60
N GLU A 176 0.40 5.98 10.79
CA GLU A 176 1.03 5.53 12.03
C GLU A 176 0.82 4.02 12.22
N ARG A 177 1.89 3.33 12.58
CA ARG A 177 1.90 1.89 12.83
C ARG A 177 2.48 1.62 14.20
N ILE A 178 1.85 0.70 14.94
CA ILE A 178 2.29 0.30 16.30
C ILE A 178 3.65 -0.38 16.23
N ASN A 179 3.84 -1.26 15.27
CA ASN A 179 5.08 -1.98 15.03
C ASN A 179 5.46 -1.85 13.55
N LEU A 180 6.59 -1.22 13.30
CA LEU A 180 7.25 -1.27 12.00
C LEU A 180 7.97 -2.63 11.92
N SER A 181 7.28 -3.66 11.46
CA SER A 181 7.99 -4.89 11.12
C SER A 181 8.91 -4.61 9.93
N ILE A 182 10.11 -5.20 9.93
CA ILE A 182 11.03 -5.16 8.78
C ILE A 182 10.29 -5.60 7.50
N LYS A 183 9.36 -6.55 7.63
CA LYS A 183 8.49 -7.05 6.56
C LYS A 183 7.54 -5.98 5.98
N SER A 184 7.08 -5.01 6.78
CA SER A 184 6.24 -3.92 6.24
C SER A 184 7.04 -2.86 5.48
N GLN A 185 8.30 -2.65 5.85
CA GLN A 185 9.22 -1.77 5.11
C GLN A 185 9.59 -2.38 3.75
N SER A 186 9.72 -3.70 3.69
CA SER A 186 10.08 -4.42 2.46
C SER A 186 8.92 -4.57 1.46
N ARG A 187 7.66 -4.24 1.83
CA ARG A 187 6.47 -4.45 0.98
C ARG A 187 6.63 -3.90 -0.44
N LYS A 188 7.11 -2.68 -0.56
CA LYS A 188 7.28 -2.00 -1.84
C LYS A 188 8.37 -2.66 -2.69
N LYS A 189 9.48 -3.06 -2.06
CA LYS A 189 10.54 -3.80 -2.72
C LYS A 189 10.02 -5.16 -3.22
N GLN A 190 9.33 -5.89 -2.37
CA GLN A 190 8.70 -7.17 -2.70
C GLN A 190 7.72 -7.04 -3.88
N PHE A 191 6.85 -6.03 -3.86
CA PHE A 191 5.94 -5.75 -4.97
C PHE A 191 6.68 -5.54 -6.29
N ARG A 192 7.74 -4.73 -6.28
CA ARG A 192 8.55 -4.47 -7.49
C ARG A 192 9.22 -5.73 -8.02
N ILE A 193 9.70 -6.61 -7.13
CA ILE A 193 10.30 -7.89 -7.53
C ILE A 193 9.24 -8.81 -8.13
N ILE A 194 8.11 -9.00 -7.45
CA ILE A 194 7.01 -9.85 -7.94
C ILE A 194 6.52 -9.36 -9.30
N LYS A 195 6.36 -8.05 -9.47
CA LYS A 195 5.96 -7.45 -10.75
C LYS A 195 6.99 -7.72 -11.85
N ALA A 196 8.29 -7.60 -11.54
CA ALA A 196 9.36 -7.90 -12.49
C ALA A 196 9.38 -9.38 -12.88
N GLU A 197 9.16 -10.31 -11.94
CA GLU A 197 9.07 -11.76 -12.20
C GLU A 197 7.82 -12.10 -13.04
N LYS A 198 6.66 -11.49 -12.74
CA LYS A 198 5.45 -11.66 -13.58
C LYS A 198 5.70 -11.24 -15.03
N ILE A 199 6.35 -10.10 -15.26
CA ILE A 199 6.66 -9.60 -16.61
C ILE A 199 7.60 -10.56 -17.35
N LYS A 200 8.54 -11.18 -16.66
CA LYS A 200 9.49 -12.14 -17.25
C LYS A 200 8.89 -13.53 -17.50
N ASN A 201 7.64 -13.77 -17.13
CA ASN A 201 7.02 -15.10 -17.11
C ASN A 201 7.81 -16.15 -16.29
N ASN A 202 8.55 -15.70 -15.28
CA ASN A 202 9.41 -16.53 -14.42
C ASN A 202 8.67 -17.04 -13.16
N LEU A 203 7.36 -16.95 -13.10
CA LEU A 203 6.54 -17.44 -11.98
C LEU A 203 6.84 -18.90 -11.55
N PRO A 204 7.17 -19.84 -12.47
CA PRO A 204 7.52 -21.21 -12.08
C PRO A 204 8.80 -21.31 -11.24
N LEU A 205 9.60 -20.24 -11.17
CA LEU A 205 10.86 -20.20 -10.43
C LEU A 205 10.73 -19.68 -9.00
N LEU A 206 9.53 -19.26 -8.59
CA LEU A 206 9.27 -18.90 -7.19
C LEU A 206 9.32 -20.16 -6.31
N LYS A 207 10.08 -20.08 -5.23
CA LYS A 207 10.20 -21.16 -4.25
C LYS A 207 9.22 -20.89 -3.10
N VAL A 208 8.43 -21.92 -2.75
CA VAL A 208 7.51 -21.86 -1.62
C VAL A 208 8.07 -22.71 -0.49
N GLN A 209 8.18 -22.15 0.70
CA GLN A 209 8.56 -22.84 1.91
C GLN A 209 7.38 -22.88 2.88
N VAL A 210 7.04 -24.06 3.35
CA VAL A 210 6.05 -24.26 4.42
C VAL A 210 6.76 -24.24 5.76
N ASN A 211 6.29 -23.39 6.68
CA ASN A 211 6.85 -23.25 8.02
C ASN A 211 5.79 -23.59 9.06
N GLU A 212 6.18 -24.30 10.12
CA GLU A 212 5.34 -24.43 11.31
C GLU A 212 5.36 -23.10 12.08
N ASP A 213 4.19 -22.60 12.43
CA ASP A 213 4.00 -21.35 13.18
C ASP A 213 3.42 -21.66 14.57
N ASN A 214 4.27 -22.19 15.46
CA ASN A 214 3.88 -22.68 16.77
C ASN A 214 3.38 -21.57 17.71
N GLU A 215 3.79 -20.33 17.49
CA GLU A 215 3.37 -19.15 18.27
C GLU A 215 2.29 -18.34 17.54
N HIS A 216 1.82 -18.79 16.38
CA HIS A 216 0.84 -18.14 15.52
C HIS A 216 1.21 -16.71 15.07
N ASN A 217 2.47 -16.32 15.18
CA ASN A 217 2.92 -14.96 14.93
C ASN A 217 2.74 -14.55 13.45
N ASP A 218 3.16 -15.42 12.55
CA ASP A 218 3.05 -15.20 11.11
C ASP A 218 1.58 -15.20 10.65
N ALA A 219 0.77 -16.13 11.19
CA ALA A 219 -0.64 -16.23 10.94
C ALA A 219 -1.39 -14.96 11.41
N ILE A 220 -1.15 -14.53 12.65
CA ILE A 220 -1.74 -13.30 13.21
C ILE A 220 -1.37 -12.08 12.37
N GLU A 221 -0.10 -11.96 11.99
CA GLU A 221 0.35 -10.85 11.15
C GLU A 221 -0.42 -10.81 9.81
N LEU A 222 -0.57 -11.97 9.16
CA LEU A 222 -1.26 -12.05 7.89
C LEU A 222 -2.76 -11.81 8.04
N TYR A 223 -3.41 -12.41 9.03
CA TYR A 223 -4.85 -12.24 9.29
C TYR A 223 -5.22 -10.78 9.58
N THR A 224 -4.36 -10.07 10.31
CA THR A 224 -4.56 -8.65 10.61
C THR A 224 -4.40 -7.75 9.37
N LYS A 225 -3.56 -8.16 8.41
CA LYS A 225 -3.19 -7.34 7.24
C LYS A 225 -3.94 -7.71 5.97
N SER A 226 -4.53 -8.91 5.89
CA SER A 226 -5.21 -9.39 4.69
C SER A 226 -6.68 -8.97 4.69
N ASN A 227 -7.07 -8.15 3.71
CA ASN A 227 -8.43 -7.64 3.60
C ASN A 227 -9.23 -8.34 2.49
N GLN A 228 -8.59 -8.92 1.47
CA GLN A 228 -9.25 -9.50 0.30
C GLN A 228 -9.50 -10.99 0.44
N PHE A 229 -8.58 -11.72 1.05
CA PHE A 229 -8.70 -13.15 1.26
C PHE A 229 -8.33 -13.47 2.72
N ASN A 230 -9.36 -13.50 3.55
CA ASN A 230 -9.28 -13.88 4.96
C ASN A 230 -10.60 -14.56 5.31
N PHE A 231 -10.55 -15.85 5.60
CA PHE A 231 -11.73 -16.69 5.80
C PHE A 231 -12.53 -16.28 7.05
N SER A 232 -11.85 -15.90 8.11
CA SER A 232 -12.47 -15.35 9.30
C SER A 232 -12.15 -13.86 9.40
N GLN A 233 -13.11 -13.00 9.15
CA GLN A 233 -12.94 -11.53 9.24
C GLN A 233 -12.85 -11.00 10.69
N HIS A 234 -12.85 -11.86 11.71
CA HIS A 234 -12.94 -11.50 13.12
C HIS A 234 -11.69 -11.90 13.89
N ASN A 235 -11.48 -11.32 15.07
CA ASN A 235 -10.42 -11.69 16.00
C ASN A 235 -10.49 -13.20 16.28
N ILE A 236 -9.39 -13.90 16.01
CA ILE A 236 -9.31 -15.33 16.26
C ILE A 236 -8.83 -15.49 17.70
N ASP A 237 -9.71 -16.04 18.55
CA ASP A 237 -9.28 -16.61 19.81
C ASP A 237 -8.61 -17.95 19.50
N PHE A 238 -7.29 -17.96 19.52
CA PHE A 238 -6.53 -19.20 19.32
C PHE A 238 -6.81 -20.17 20.45
N VAL A 239 -7.41 -21.29 20.12
CA VAL A 239 -7.59 -22.38 21.06
C VAL A 239 -6.25 -23.09 21.23
N ASN A 240 -5.91 -23.51 22.46
CA ASN A 240 -4.62 -24.16 22.80
C ASN A 240 -4.30 -25.42 21.98
N THR A 241 -5.27 -25.97 21.25
CA THR A 241 -5.15 -27.14 20.38
C THR A 241 -4.93 -26.83 18.91
N ALA A 242 -5.05 -25.55 18.54
CA ALA A 242 -4.90 -25.13 17.15
C ALA A 242 -3.43 -25.15 16.73
N LYS A 243 -3.20 -25.61 15.48
CA LYS A 243 -1.91 -25.53 14.81
C LYS A 243 -1.94 -24.46 13.73
N SER A 244 -0.85 -23.77 13.52
CA SER A 244 -0.69 -22.85 12.40
C SER A 244 0.50 -23.22 11.54
N ILE A 245 0.34 -23.01 10.24
CA ILE A 245 1.43 -23.05 9.27
C ILE A 245 1.43 -21.73 8.50
N SER A 246 2.60 -21.27 8.13
CA SER A 246 2.79 -20.15 7.22
C SER A 246 3.55 -20.58 5.98
N LEU A 247 3.26 -19.95 4.85
CA LEU A 247 3.97 -20.15 3.59
C LEU A 247 4.78 -18.88 3.29
N SER A 248 6.08 -19.07 3.17
CA SER A 248 7.00 -18.01 2.70
C SER A 248 7.35 -18.24 1.25
N ILE A 249 7.49 -17.15 0.51
CA ILE A 249 7.87 -17.19 -0.90
C ILE A 249 9.25 -16.55 -1.08
N TYR A 250 10.05 -17.14 -1.97
CA TYR A 250 11.38 -16.67 -2.35
C TYR A 250 11.45 -16.47 -3.86
N SER A 251 12.19 -15.46 -4.30
CA SER A 251 12.49 -15.25 -5.72
C SER A 251 13.40 -16.34 -6.27
N SER A 252 13.63 -16.35 -7.59
CA SER A 252 14.62 -17.20 -8.24
C SER A 252 16.03 -17.05 -7.67
N ASP A 253 16.36 -15.87 -7.17
CA ASP A 253 17.65 -15.51 -6.59
C ASP A 253 17.68 -15.68 -5.04
N ASP A 254 16.76 -16.47 -4.48
CA ASP A 254 16.61 -16.74 -3.05
C ASP A 254 16.30 -15.49 -2.16
N GLU A 255 15.80 -14.40 -2.76
CA GLU A 255 15.36 -13.24 -2.00
C GLU A 255 14.01 -13.50 -1.33
N ASP A 256 13.91 -13.26 -0.02
CA ASP A 256 12.68 -13.44 0.76
C ASP A 256 11.62 -12.40 0.36
N LEU A 257 10.53 -12.87 -0.25
CA LEU A 257 9.39 -12.07 -0.65
C LEU A 257 8.30 -12.02 0.43
N GLY A 258 8.53 -12.72 1.54
CA GLY A 258 7.69 -12.71 2.73
C GLY A 258 6.61 -13.77 2.75
N ILE A 259 5.75 -13.67 3.77
CA ILE A 259 4.65 -14.62 3.97
C ILE A 259 3.57 -14.36 2.92
N CYS A 260 3.23 -15.40 2.18
CA CYS A 260 2.20 -15.34 1.15
C CYS A 260 0.86 -15.90 1.61
N ALA A 261 0.88 -16.89 2.51
CA ALA A 261 -0.34 -17.49 3.05
C ALA A 261 -0.13 -17.98 4.48
N ALA A 262 -1.22 -18.13 5.23
CA ALA A 262 -1.24 -18.79 6.53
C ALA A 262 -2.54 -19.58 6.69
N LEU A 263 -2.44 -20.70 7.40
CA LEU A 263 -3.55 -21.61 7.71
C LEU A 263 -3.49 -21.95 9.20
N THR A 264 -4.61 -21.77 9.92
CA THR A 264 -4.80 -22.24 11.28
C THR A 264 -5.90 -23.31 11.29
N TYR A 265 -5.60 -24.43 11.91
CA TYR A 265 -6.48 -25.59 11.89
C TYR A 265 -6.38 -26.44 13.17
N GLU A 266 -7.40 -27.22 13.43
CA GLU A 266 -7.42 -28.33 14.37
C GLU A 266 -7.59 -29.63 13.61
N ALA A 267 -6.80 -30.63 13.94
CA ALA A 267 -6.90 -31.97 13.35
C ALA A 267 -7.11 -33.01 14.45
N ASN A 268 -8.00 -33.94 14.18
CA ASN A 268 -8.19 -35.16 14.97
C ASN A 268 -8.20 -36.37 14.03
N ASP A 269 -8.35 -37.57 14.57
CA ASP A 269 -8.27 -38.84 13.79
C ASP A 269 -9.30 -38.97 12.67
N THR A 270 -10.32 -38.12 12.62
CA THR A 270 -11.45 -38.24 11.69
C THR A 270 -11.78 -36.96 10.93
N SER A 271 -11.24 -35.81 11.35
CA SER A 271 -11.60 -34.52 10.74
C SER A 271 -10.49 -33.49 10.84
N LEU A 272 -10.44 -32.63 9.84
CA LEU A 272 -9.65 -31.40 9.82
C LEU A 272 -10.61 -30.21 9.87
N ASN A 273 -10.52 -29.41 10.91
CA ASN A 273 -11.31 -28.19 11.06
C ASN A 273 -10.43 -26.97 10.78
N ILE A 274 -10.72 -26.23 9.71
CA ILE A 274 -10.02 -25.00 9.37
C ILE A 274 -10.63 -23.88 10.18
N ILE A 275 -9.84 -23.29 11.09
CA ILE A 275 -10.23 -22.17 11.94
C ILE A 275 -10.16 -20.87 11.14
N ASN A 276 -9.02 -20.67 10.47
CA ASN A 276 -8.84 -19.56 9.56
C ASN A 276 -7.77 -19.86 8.51
N TRP A 277 -7.90 -19.24 7.38
CA TRP A 277 -6.84 -19.16 6.40
C TRP A 277 -6.86 -17.78 5.76
N ALA A 278 -5.70 -17.26 5.42
CA ALA A 278 -5.56 -16.02 4.70
C ALA A 278 -4.42 -16.08 3.70
N MET A 279 -4.55 -15.27 2.67
CA MET A 279 -3.53 -15.13 1.65
C MET A 279 -3.26 -13.65 1.37
N SER A 280 -2.01 -13.32 1.12
CA SER A 280 -1.62 -11.97 0.74
C SER A 280 -2.02 -11.70 -0.71
N CYS A 281 -2.78 -10.64 -0.94
CA CYS A 281 -3.23 -10.23 -2.28
C CYS A 281 -2.10 -10.03 -3.30
N ARG A 282 -0.87 -9.78 -2.84
CA ARG A 282 0.32 -9.66 -3.69
C ARG A 282 0.62 -10.91 -4.52
N PHE A 283 0.16 -12.06 -4.04
CA PHE A 283 0.45 -13.38 -4.61
C PHE A 283 -0.77 -14.05 -5.23
N PHE A 284 -1.82 -13.29 -5.53
CA PHE A 284 -2.95 -13.82 -6.27
C PHE A 284 -2.57 -14.12 -7.73
N GLU A 285 -3.26 -15.09 -8.33
CA GLU A 285 -3.11 -15.45 -9.73
C GLU A 285 -1.72 -16.02 -10.11
N ILE A 286 -0.98 -16.55 -9.12
CA ILE A 286 0.31 -17.21 -9.38
C ILE A 286 0.24 -18.73 -9.07
N GLY A 287 -0.97 -19.28 -8.86
CA GLY A 287 -1.17 -20.71 -8.58
C GLY A 287 -0.97 -21.11 -7.12
N LEU A 288 -0.81 -20.16 -6.21
CA LEU A 288 -0.71 -20.41 -4.76
C LEU A 288 -2.04 -20.90 -4.16
N GLU A 289 -3.15 -20.48 -4.73
CA GLU A 289 -4.50 -20.90 -4.35
C GLU A 289 -4.64 -22.42 -4.46
N GLU A 290 -4.22 -22.97 -5.59
CA GLU A 290 -4.25 -24.39 -5.87
C GLU A 290 -3.25 -25.16 -4.98
N TYR A 291 -2.06 -24.60 -4.78
CA TYR A 291 -1.05 -25.18 -3.89
C TYR A 291 -1.55 -25.28 -2.45
N LEU A 292 -2.22 -24.25 -1.93
CA LEU A 292 -2.84 -24.28 -0.59
C LEU A 292 -3.92 -25.36 -0.46
N LEU A 293 -4.77 -25.52 -1.46
CA LEU A 293 -5.79 -26.56 -1.46
C LEU A 293 -5.16 -27.97 -1.45
N LEU A 294 -4.07 -28.17 -2.19
CA LEU A 294 -3.33 -29.43 -2.16
C LEU A 294 -2.69 -29.67 -0.79
N LEU A 295 -2.10 -28.66 -0.18
CA LEU A 295 -1.50 -28.73 1.14
C LEU A 295 -2.55 -29.09 2.22
N ILE A 296 -3.72 -28.45 2.20
CA ILE A 296 -4.86 -28.78 3.09
C ILE A 296 -5.27 -30.24 2.92
N LYS A 297 -5.36 -30.73 1.68
CA LYS A 297 -5.70 -32.12 1.36
C LYS A 297 -4.64 -33.10 1.89
N ASP A 298 -3.36 -32.71 1.90
CA ASP A 298 -2.30 -33.56 2.43
C ASP A 298 -2.28 -33.58 3.97
N ILE A 299 -2.59 -32.45 4.62
CA ILE A 299 -2.76 -32.40 6.09
C ILE A 299 -3.97 -33.23 6.55
N ALA A 300 -4.99 -33.34 5.71
CA ALA A 300 -6.23 -34.08 6.03
C ALA A 300 -6.13 -35.60 5.80
N LYS A 301 -5.00 -36.13 5.31
CA LYS A 301 -4.75 -37.57 5.16
C LYS A 301 -4.17 -38.17 6.42
#